data_3ebeed1fd6f5aae9af0f7d2207c2ef7c
#
_entry.id   3ebeed1fd6f5aae9af0f7d2207c2ef7c
#
_cell.length_a   1.000
_cell.length_b   1.000
_cell.length_c   1.000
_cell.angle_alpha   90.00
_cell.angle_beta   90.00
_cell.angle_gamma   90.00
#
_symmetry.space_group_name_H-M   'P 1'
#
loop_
_entity.id
_entity.type
_entity.pdbx_description
1 polymer ?
#
loop_
_entity_poly.entity_id
_entity_poly.type
_entity_poly.pdbx_seq_one_letter_code
_entity_poly.pdbx_strand_id
1 'polypeptide(L)'
;LLNDYYISKIVTSAELKKYITEKGLRYDLTVPFARYVVMNRNDITLPFKRYQMQPVWRADRPQKGRYREFWQCDADVVGSDSLLNEADLILIYLEAFKKLGLDVVVRLNNRKILEGMATLHGERSRFIEFATIIDKLDKIGYDKVMEELHASGFTIQALTASEKIFSIRTDEFPNPYHNPVVLGALQDLSQ
;
A
#
# COMPACT_ATOMS: atom_id res chain seq x y z
N LEU A 1 41.91 -2.75 1.63
CA LEU A 1 42.16 -2.58 3.06
C LEU A 1 41.79 -1.16 3.46
N LEU A 2 40.93 -1.03 4.46
CA LEU A 2 40.56 0.26 5.05
C LEU A 2 41.75 0.82 5.80
N ASN A 3 42.14 2.06 5.52
CA ASN A 3 43.18 2.72 6.30
C ASN A 3 42.57 3.37 7.57
N ASP A 4 43.38 3.71 8.53
CA ASP A 4 42.99 4.26 9.84
C ASP A 4 42.13 5.53 9.71
N TYR A 5 42.33 6.31 8.65
CA TYR A 5 41.56 7.53 8.37
C TYR A 5 40.08 7.22 8.11
N TYR A 6 39.75 6.14 7.40
CA TYR A 6 38.37 5.74 7.15
C TYR A 6 37.74 5.04 8.37
N ILE A 7 38.53 4.24 9.09
CA ILE A 7 38.07 3.54 10.29
C ILE A 7 37.66 4.54 11.37
N SER A 8 38.41 5.63 11.55
CA SER A 8 38.08 6.64 12.53
C SER A 8 36.78 7.42 12.26
N LYS A 9 36.28 7.38 11.02
CA LYS A 9 35.01 8.01 10.60
C LYS A 9 33.80 7.08 10.63
N ILE A 10 34.01 5.78 10.80
CA ILE A 10 32.93 4.80 10.80
C ILE A 10 32.34 4.73 12.21
N VAL A 11 31.17 5.36 12.39
CA VAL A 11 30.46 5.43 13.67
C VAL A 11 29.42 4.31 13.79
N THR A 12 28.91 3.80 12.66
CA THR A 12 27.84 2.80 12.63
C THR A 12 28.16 1.64 11.72
N SER A 13 27.51 0.49 11.97
CA SER A 13 27.59 -0.68 11.07
C SER A 13 27.06 -0.38 9.67
N ALA A 14 26.16 0.58 9.52
CA ALA A 14 25.62 1.01 8.23
C ALA A 14 26.68 1.77 7.40
N GLU A 15 27.50 2.57 8.05
CA GLU A 15 28.63 3.27 7.40
C GLU A 15 29.74 2.30 7.00
N LEU A 16 30.07 1.36 7.88
CA LEU A 16 31.07 0.33 7.58
C LEU A 16 30.71 -0.47 6.33
N LYS A 17 29.43 -0.82 6.15
CA LYS A 17 28.96 -1.57 4.96
C LYS A 17 29.35 -0.94 3.64
N LYS A 18 29.35 0.38 3.53
CA LYS A 18 29.72 1.10 2.30
C LYS A 18 31.16 0.83 1.85
N TYR A 19 32.03 0.48 2.78
CA TYR A 19 33.46 0.25 2.50
C TYR A 19 33.83 -1.21 2.34
N ILE A 20 33.08 -2.13 2.94
CA ILE A 20 33.41 -3.57 2.93
C ILE A 20 32.48 -4.40 2.04
N THR A 21 31.39 -3.79 1.53
CA THR A 21 30.39 -4.53 0.74
C THR A 21 30.32 -3.95 -0.68
N GLU A 22 30.74 -4.71 -1.66
CA GLU A 22 30.60 -4.36 -3.08
C GLU A 22 29.21 -4.65 -3.61
N LYS A 23 28.60 -5.74 -3.15
CA LYS A 23 27.27 -6.21 -3.55
C LYS A 23 26.48 -6.63 -2.32
N GLY A 24 25.18 -6.44 -2.35
CA GLY A 24 24.25 -6.90 -1.31
C GLY A 24 23.15 -7.77 -1.88
N LEU A 25 22.55 -8.57 -1.02
CA LEU A 25 21.34 -9.30 -1.35
C LEU A 25 20.18 -8.31 -1.55
N ARG A 26 19.35 -8.56 -2.56
CA ARG A 26 18.22 -7.67 -2.87
C ARG A 26 17.14 -7.78 -1.80
N TYR A 27 16.64 -6.62 -1.38
CA TYR A 27 15.57 -6.51 -0.38
C TYR A 27 14.18 -6.73 -1.00
N ASP A 28 13.98 -6.27 -2.24
CA ASP A 28 12.76 -6.35 -3.03
C ASP A 28 13.07 -6.48 -4.53
N LEU A 29 12.03 -6.51 -5.35
CA LEU A 29 12.16 -6.52 -6.81
C LEU A 29 11.82 -5.14 -7.43
N THR A 30 11.22 -4.23 -6.67
CA THR A 30 10.77 -2.91 -7.14
C THR A 30 11.95 -1.98 -7.39
N VAL A 31 12.90 -1.88 -6.45
CA VAL A 31 14.08 -1.00 -6.61
C VAL A 31 14.97 -1.43 -7.77
N PRO A 32 15.32 -2.74 -7.95
CA PRO A 32 16.02 -3.20 -9.14
C PRO A 32 15.26 -2.92 -10.43
N PHE A 33 13.92 -3.05 -10.41
CA PHE A 33 13.09 -2.74 -11.58
C PHE A 33 13.12 -1.25 -11.92
N ALA A 34 12.96 -0.37 -10.95
CA ALA A 34 13.05 1.07 -11.14
C ALA A 34 14.40 1.46 -11.77
N ARG A 35 15.49 0.87 -11.27
CA ARG A 35 16.83 1.04 -11.87
C ARG A 35 16.88 0.56 -13.31
N TYR A 36 16.33 -0.61 -13.61
CA TYR A 36 16.25 -1.15 -14.96
C TYR A 36 15.54 -0.20 -15.92
N VAL A 37 14.37 0.31 -15.52
CA VAL A 37 13.57 1.27 -16.30
C VAL A 37 14.37 2.53 -16.60
N VAL A 38 15.05 3.10 -15.60
CA VAL A 38 15.87 4.31 -15.77
C VAL A 38 17.05 4.06 -16.74
N MET A 39 17.73 2.94 -16.60
CA MET A 39 18.90 2.60 -17.45
C MET A 39 18.51 2.31 -18.89
N ASN A 40 17.33 1.75 -19.13
CA ASN A 40 16.86 1.32 -20.46
C ASN A 40 15.69 2.18 -20.97
N ARG A 41 15.49 3.37 -20.43
CA ARG A 41 14.31 4.20 -20.73
C ARG A 41 14.13 4.54 -22.20
N ASN A 42 15.20 4.53 -22.98
CA ASN A 42 15.16 4.85 -24.41
C ASN A 42 14.84 3.61 -25.26
N ASP A 43 14.95 2.42 -24.70
CA ASP A 43 14.80 1.13 -25.39
C ASP A 43 13.45 0.46 -25.06
N ILE A 44 12.78 0.88 -23.96
CA ILE A 44 11.51 0.32 -23.53
C ILE A 44 10.34 1.15 -24.09
N THR A 45 9.31 0.46 -24.56
CA THR A 45 8.04 1.10 -24.98
C THR A 45 7.11 1.22 -23.80
N LEU A 46 6.53 2.42 -23.60
CA LEU A 46 5.54 2.67 -22.55
C LEU A 46 4.10 2.53 -23.09
N PRO A 47 3.14 2.07 -22.28
CA PRO A 47 3.30 1.53 -20.94
C PRO A 47 4.06 0.20 -20.93
N PHE A 48 5.03 0.07 -20.03
CA PHE A 48 5.82 -1.14 -19.89
C PHE A 48 5.27 -2.01 -18.76
N LYS A 49 4.86 -3.22 -19.08
CA LYS A 49 4.34 -4.23 -18.15
C LYS A 49 5.35 -5.34 -17.98
N ARG A 50 5.63 -5.74 -16.75
CA ARG A 50 6.52 -6.86 -16.47
C ARG A 50 6.02 -7.70 -15.30
N TYR A 51 6.48 -8.92 -15.21
CA TYR A 51 6.44 -9.71 -13.98
C TYR A 51 7.82 -10.27 -13.66
N GLN A 52 8.04 -10.56 -12.40
CA GLN A 52 9.30 -11.14 -11.92
C GLN A 52 9.04 -12.02 -10.69
N MET A 53 9.63 -13.21 -10.68
CA MET A 53 9.54 -14.15 -9.56
C MET A 53 10.95 -14.52 -9.13
N GLN A 54 11.39 -14.05 -7.97
CA GLN A 54 12.74 -14.29 -7.47
C GLN A 54 12.79 -14.25 -5.94
N PRO A 55 13.81 -14.85 -5.31
CA PRO A 55 14.03 -14.70 -3.89
C PRO A 55 14.50 -13.29 -3.54
N VAL A 56 14.09 -12.84 -2.36
CA VAL A 56 14.50 -11.60 -1.72
C VAL A 56 14.91 -11.85 -0.28
N TRP A 57 15.68 -10.93 0.31
CA TRP A 57 16.25 -11.10 1.64
C TRP A 57 15.99 -9.89 2.51
N ARG A 58 15.43 -10.13 3.71
CA ARG A 58 15.15 -9.09 4.70
C ARG A 58 15.71 -9.47 6.05
N ALA A 59 16.30 -8.51 6.76
CA ALA A 59 16.86 -8.73 8.10
C ALA A 59 15.79 -8.69 9.20
N ASP A 60 14.53 -8.93 8.86
CA ASP A 60 13.41 -8.93 9.79
C ASP A 60 13.58 -10.02 10.88
N ARG A 61 13.00 -9.77 12.05
CA ARG A 61 12.94 -10.79 13.09
C ARG A 61 12.06 -11.95 12.61
N PRO A 62 12.59 -13.19 12.53
CA PRO A 62 11.83 -14.34 12.08
C PRO A 62 10.62 -14.62 13.00
N GLN A 63 9.46 -14.87 12.40
CA GLN A 63 8.25 -15.29 13.09
C GLN A 63 7.35 -16.07 12.12
N LYS A 64 6.25 -16.65 12.60
CA LYS A 64 5.32 -17.38 11.74
C LYS A 64 4.87 -16.52 10.56
N GLY A 65 5.08 -16.99 9.33
CA GLY A 65 4.75 -16.28 8.09
C GLY A 65 5.71 -15.15 7.71
N ARG A 66 6.82 -14.96 8.44
CA ARG A 66 7.84 -13.96 8.11
C ARG A 66 9.23 -14.58 8.16
N TYR A 67 9.86 -14.69 6.99
CA TYR A 67 11.16 -15.31 6.78
C TYR A 67 12.19 -14.27 6.35
N ARG A 68 13.46 -14.55 6.55
CA ARG A 68 14.57 -13.69 6.08
C ARG A 68 14.86 -13.86 4.60
N GLU A 69 14.54 -15.02 4.05
CA GLU A 69 14.57 -15.32 2.63
C GLU A 69 13.20 -15.84 2.21
N PHE A 70 12.63 -15.28 1.15
CA PHE A 70 11.36 -15.70 0.59
C PHE A 70 11.23 -15.26 -0.86
N TRP A 71 10.33 -15.90 -1.60
CA TRP A 71 10.04 -15.55 -2.98
C TRP A 71 9.03 -14.42 -3.05
N GLN A 72 9.33 -13.43 -3.89
CA GLN A 72 8.34 -12.45 -4.34
C GLN A 72 7.92 -12.76 -5.77
N CYS A 73 6.62 -12.58 -6.04
CA CYS A 73 6.03 -12.65 -7.35
C CYS A 73 5.42 -11.27 -7.63
N ASP A 74 6.17 -10.42 -8.30
CA ASP A 74 5.80 -9.03 -8.55
C ASP A 74 5.29 -8.87 -9.98
N ALA A 75 4.22 -8.09 -10.14
CA ALA A 75 3.74 -7.60 -11.42
C ALA A 75 3.66 -6.08 -11.37
N ASP A 76 4.28 -5.40 -12.31
CA ASP A 76 4.40 -3.96 -12.34
C ASP A 76 4.01 -3.37 -13.70
N VAL A 77 3.50 -2.15 -13.66
CA VAL A 77 3.25 -1.31 -14.83
C VAL A 77 3.90 0.04 -14.61
N VAL A 78 4.59 0.56 -15.62
CA VAL A 78 5.19 1.90 -15.61
C VAL A 78 4.83 2.66 -16.88
N GLY A 79 4.62 3.98 -16.75
CA GLY A 79 4.36 4.88 -17.85
C GLY A 79 2.90 4.98 -18.27
N SER A 80 1.95 4.76 -17.34
CA SER A 80 0.51 4.96 -17.55
C SER A 80 -0.18 5.33 -16.25
N ASP A 81 -1.05 6.32 -16.29
CA ASP A 81 -1.89 6.77 -15.16
C ASP A 81 -3.31 6.15 -15.22
N SER A 82 -3.54 5.22 -16.15
CA SER A 82 -4.84 4.59 -16.32
C SER A 82 -5.16 3.64 -15.18
N LEU A 83 -6.31 3.81 -14.52
CA LEU A 83 -6.83 2.90 -13.49
C LEU A 83 -7.16 1.50 -14.04
N LEU A 84 -7.15 1.30 -15.35
CA LEU A 84 -7.26 -0.04 -15.95
C LEU A 84 -6.05 -0.91 -15.59
N ASN A 85 -4.90 -0.31 -15.26
CA ASN A 85 -3.73 -1.06 -14.82
C ASN A 85 -3.98 -1.72 -13.46
N GLU A 86 -4.66 -1.04 -12.53
CA GLU A 86 -5.06 -1.63 -11.24
C GLU A 86 -6.05 -2.78 -11.45
N ALA A 87 -7.01 -2.63 -12.38
CA ALA A 87 -7.93 -3.70 -12.73
C ALA A 87 -7.19 -4.92 -13.30
N ASP A 88 -6.23 -4.73 -14.20
CA ASP A 88 -5.40 -5.79 -14.75
C ASP A 88 -4.62 -6.52 -13.64
N LEU A 89 -4.04 -5.78 -12.70
CA LEU A 89 -3.30 -6.37 -11.57
C LEU A 89 -4.21 -7.18 -10.64
N ILE A 90 -5.45 -6.72 -10.40
CA ILE A 90 -6.45 -7.48 -9.63
C ILE A 90 -6.80 -8.77 -10.34
N LEU A 91 -7.01 -8.73 -11.66
CA LEU A 91 -7.29 -9.94 -12.45
C LEU A 91 -6.15 -10.96 -12.37
N ILE A 92 -4.89 -10.51 -12.35
CA ILE A 92 -3.73 -11.38 -12.14
C ILE A 92 -3.82 -12.10 -10.78
N TYR A 93 -4.15 -11.37 -9.69
CA TYR A 93 -4.34 -11.99 -8.37
C TYR A 93 -5.46 -13.04 -8.39
N LEU A 94 -6.63 -12.67 -8.91
CA LEU A 94 -7.78 -13.58 -8.96
C LEU A 94 -7.46 -14.85 -9.75
N GLU A 95 -6.83 -14.71 -10.90
CA GLU A 95 -6.47 -15.87 -11.74
C GLU A 95 -5.38 -16.73 -11.09
N ALA A 96 -4.39 -16.11 -10.45
CA ALA A 96 -3.32 -16.83 -9.76
C ALA A 96 -3.88 -17.67 -8.59
N PHE A 97 -4.70 -17.09 -7.72
CA PHE A 97 -5.31 -17.80 -6.60
C PHE A 97 -6.31 -18.86 -7.04
N LYS A 98 -7.09 -18.60 -8.09
CA LYS A 98 -7.95 -19.59 -8.71
C LYS A 98 -7.16 -20.81 -9.20
N LYS A 99 -6.02 -20.61 -9.87
CA LYS A 99 -5.13 -21.70 -10.32
C LYS A 99 -4.50 -22.47 -9.17
N LEU A 100 -4.29 -21.80 -8.04
CA LEU A 100 -3.79 -22.44 -6.81
C LEU A 100 -4.89 -23.17 -6.03
N GLY A 101 -6.16 -23.07 -6.44
CA GLY A 101 -7.30 -23.66 -5.73
C GLY A 101 -7.59 -22.99 -4.39
N LEU A 102 -7.25 -21.71 -4.25
CA LEU A 102 -7.46 -20.94 -3.04
C LEU A 102 -8.58 -19.93 -3.24
N ASP A 103 -9.57 -19.97 -2.35
CA ASP A 103 -10.62 -18.95 -2.28
C ASP A 103 -10.08 -17.72 -1.58
N VAL A 104 -10.19 -16.58 -2.25
CA VAL A 104 -9.68 -15.31 -1.74
C VAL A 104 -10.68 -14.18 -1.87
N VAL A 105 -10.61 -13.23 -0.97
CA VAL A 105 -11.34 -11.97 -1.02
C VAL A 105 -10.36 -10.84 -1.30
N VAL A 106 -10.59 -10.10 -2.38
CA VAL A 106 -9.81 -8.92 -2.72
C VAL A 106 -10.43 -7.71 -2.04
N ARG A 107 -9.69 -7.08 -1.11
CA ARG A 107 -10.09 -5.81 -0.49
C ARG A 107 -9.40 -4.66 -1.20
N LEU A 108 -10.19 -3.74 -1.73
CA LEU A 108 -9.72 -2.56 -2.45
C LEU A 108 -9.95 -1.32 -1.62
N ASN A 109 -9.00 -0.42 -1.64
CA ASN A 109 -9.13 0.91 -1.08
C ASN A 109 -8.44 1.93 -1.99
N ASN A 110 -8.86 3.17 -1.90
CA ASN A 110 -8.21 4.28 -2.57
C ASN A 110 -7.90 5.38 -1.53
N ARG A 111 -6.65 5.85 -1.54
CA ARG A 111 -6.20 6.91 -0.63
C ARG A 111 -7.06 8.18 -0.73
N LYS A 112 -7.58 8.50 -1.92
CA LYS A 112 -8.47 9.66 -2.13
C LYS A 112 -9.79 9.53 -1.36
N ILE A 113 -10.31 8.32 -1.16
CA ILE A 113 -11.50 8.08 -0.33
C ILE A 113 -11.20 8.47 1.11
N LEU A 114 -10.09 7.99 1.67
CA LEU A 114 -9.67 8.33 3.02
C LEU A 114 -9.35 9.82 3.17
N GLU A 115 -8.76 10.45 2.16
CA GLU A 115 -8.50 11.89 2.14
C GLU A 115 -9.80 12.69 2.10
N GLY A 116 -10.78 12.22 1.31
CA GLY A 116 -12.14 12.80 1.28
C GLY A 116 -12.81 12.70 2.64
N MET A 117 -12.73 11.54 3.30
CA MET A 117 -13.25 11.37 4.66
C MET A 117 -12.58 12.33 5.64
N ALA A 118 -11.26 12.45 5.65
CA ALA A 118 -10.54 13.41 6.48
C ALA A 118 -10.97 14.86 6.19
N THR A 119 -11.28 15.18 4.94
CA THR A 119 -11.78 16.50 4.53
C THR A 119 -13.17 16.77 5.07
N LEU A 120 -14.08 15.78 5.06
CA LEU A 120 -15.40 15.87 5.69
C LEU A 120 -15.31 16.14 7.19
N HIS A 121 -14.24 15.65 7.84
CA HIS A 121 -13.92 15.97 9.24
C HIS A 121 -13.36 17.40 9.44
N GLY A 122 -13.26 18.22 8.37
CA GLY A 122 -12.65 19.55 8.44
C GLY A 122 -11.13 19.52 8.68
N GLU A 123 -10.50 18.36 8.56
CA GLU A 123 -9.15 18.09 9.04
C GLU A 123 -8.25 17.47 7.96
N ARG A 124 -8.36 17.99 6.72
CA ARG A 124 -7.50 17.52 5.61
C ARG A 124 -6.01 17.58 5.95
N SER A 125 -5.59 18.56 6.73
CA SER A 125 -4.21 18.73 7.19
C SER A 125 -3.75 17.58 8.10
N ARG A 126 -4.68 16.91 8.79
CA ARG A 126 -4.45 15.79 9.70
C ARG A 126 -4.73 14.43 9.07
N PHE A 127 -4.75 14.35 7.74
CA PHE A 127 -5.05 13.13 6.99
C PHE A 127 -4.23 11.92 7.46
N ILE A 128 -2.93 12.09 7.73
CA ILE A 128 -2.05 10.98 8.16
C ILE A 128 -2.49 10.42 9.52
N GLU A 129 -2.87 11.29 10.46
CA GLU A 129 -3.36 10.90 11.78
C GLU A 129 -4.69 10.15 11.64
N PHE A 130 -5.62 10.69 10.85
CA PHE A 130 -6.90 10.06 10.53
C PHE A 130 -6.71 8.66 9.95
N ALA A 131 -5.89 8.54 8.90
CA ALA A 131 -5.63 7.27 8.23
C ALA A 131 -4.97 6.25 9.17
N THR A 132 -4.09 6.70 10.08
CA THR A 132 -3.43 5.83 11.07
C THR A 132 -4.43 5.26 12.09
N ILE A 133 -5.43 6.04 12.48
CA ILE A 133 -6.49 5.58 13.39
C ILE A 133 -7.40 4.59 12.67
N ILE A 134 -7.83 4.92 11.44
CA ILE A 134 -8.68 4.05 10.62
C ILE A 134 -8.02 2.70 10.31
N ASP A 135 -6.70 2.66 10.11
CA ASP A 135 -5.95 1.41 9.84
C ASP A 135 -6.04 0.39 10.99
N LYS A 136 -6.48 0.82 12.15
CA LYS A 136 -6.71 -0.07 13.30
C LYS A 136 -8.08 -0.76 13.27
N LEU A 137 -8.98 -0.40 12.33
CA LEU A 137 -10.36 -0.88 12.29
C LEU A 137 -10.47 -2.42 12.39
N ASP A 138 -9.69 -3.14 11.60
CA ASP A 138 -9.67 -4.60 11.61
C ASP A 138 -9.10 -5.20 12.93
N LYS A 139 -8.35 -4.41 13.71
CA LYS A 139 -7.65 -4.89 14.92
C LYS A 139 -8.43 -4.62 16.20
N ILE A 140 -9.02 -3.44 16.32
CA ILE A 140 -9.67 -2.98 17.56
C ILE A 140 -11.19 -2.82 17.43
N GLY A 141 -11.73 -2.91 16.22
CA GLY A 141 -13.15 -2.77 15.93
C GLY A 141 -13.61 -1.32 15.79
N TYR A 142 -14.83 -1.17 15.27
CA TYR A 142 -15.42 0.10 14.91
C TYR A 142 -15.55 1.06 16.11
N ASP A 143 -16.15 0.61 17.21
CA ASP A 143 -16.44 1.47 18.36
C ASP A 143 -15.17 2.13 18.93
N LYS A 144 -14.09 1.35 19.08
CA LYS A 144 -12.82 1.87 19.59
C LYS A 144 -12.13 2.83 18.62
N VAL A 145 -12.27 2.60 17.31
CA VAL A 145 -11.76 3.53 16.29
C VAL A 145 -12.51 4.86 16.40
N MET A 146 -13.84 4.83 16.58
CA MET A 146 -14.63 6.04 16.73
C MET A 146 -14.29 6.79 18.01
N GLU A 147 -14.08 6.08 19.12
CA GLU A 147 -13.60 6.67 20.38
C GLU A 147 -12.24 7.35 20.20
N GLU A 148 -11.30 6.71 19.50
CA GLU A 148 -9.96 7.26 19.24
C GLU A 148 -10.02 8.51 18.36
N LEU A 149 -10.86 8.50 17.31
CA LEU A 149 -11.08 9.67 16.46
C LEU A 149 -11.68 10.83 17.27
N HIS A 150 -12.68 10.56 18.10
CA HIS A 150 -13.27 11.56 18.97
C HIS A 150 -12.26 12.12 19.99
N ALA A 151 -11.50 11.25 20.65
CA ALA A 151 -10.45 11.64 21.59
C ALA A 151 -9.34 12.48 20.93
N SER A 152 -9.08 12.24 19.65
CA SER A 152 -8.16 13.03 18.84
C SER A 152 -8.77 14.35 18.35
N GLY A 153 -10.03 14.67 18.68
CA GLY A 153 -10.68 15.93 18.36
C GLY A 153 -11.26 16.02 16.96
N PHE A 154 -11.51 14.89 16.29
CA PHE A 154 -12.27 14.88 15.03
C PHE A 154 -13.76 15.12 15.29
N THR A 155 -14.44 15.87 14.40
CA THR A 155 -15.81 16.33 14.63
C THR A 155 -16.85 15.20 14.52
N ILE A 156 -17.92 15.26 15.36
CA ILE A 156 -18.99 14.25 15.38
C ILE A 156 -19.76 14.17 14.05
N GLN A 157 -19.97 15.29 13.36
CA GLN A 157 -20.71 15.30 12.08
C GLN A 157 -20.00 14.47 11.01
N ALA A 158 -18.70 14.53 10.99
CA ALA A 158 -17.91 13.73 10.09
C ALA A 158 -17.81 12.26 10.52
N LEU A 159 -17.85 11.98 11.82
CA LEU A 159 -17.96 10.60 12.33
C LEU A 159 -19.23 9.92 11.78
N THR A 160 -20.37 10.60 11.79
CA THR A 160 -21.64 10.07 11.24
C THR A 160 -21.56 9.85 9.72
N ALA A 161 -20.87 10.71 8.97
CA ALA A 161 -20.66 10.52 7.54
C ALA A 161 -19.74 9.32 7.27
N SER A 162 -18.68 9.17 8.06
CA SER A 162 -17.79 8.00 8.00
C SER A 162 -18.52 6.70 8.34
N GLU A 163 -19.41 6.72 9.32
CA GLU A 163 -20.25 5.59 9.71
C GLU A 163 -21.07 5.07 8.52
N LYS A 164 -21.70 5.96 7.77
CA LYS A 164 -22.44 5.60 6.55
C LYS A 164 -21.55 4.94 5.50
N ILE A 165 -20.33 5.42 5.33
CA ILE A 165 -19.38 4.84 4.37
C ILE A 165 -18.91 3.45 4.83
N PHE A 166 -18.61 3.26 6.13
CA PHE A 166 -18.18 1.97 6.67
C PHE A 166 -19.30 0.94 6.73
N SER A 167 -20.58 1.39 6.82
CA SER A 167 -21.75 0.51 6.84
C SER A 167 -22.16 0.01 5.44
N ILE A 168 -21.51 0.49 4.39
CA ILE A 168 -21.80 0.03 3.02
C ILE A 168 -21.37 -1.42 2.87
N ARG A 169 -22.35 -2.31 2.77
CA ARG A 169 -22.16 -3.73 2.49
C ARG A 169 -22.26 -3.97 1.00
N THR A 170 -21.16 -4.39 0.40
CA THR A 170 -21.09 -4.66 -1.05
C THR A 170 -21.79 -5.97 -1.43
N ASP A 171 -22.02 -6.85 -0.47
CA ASP A 171 -22.78 -8.11 -0.64
C ASP A 171 -24.27 -7.89 -0.87
N GLU A 172 -24.84 -6.79 -0.40
CA GLU A 172 -26.24 -6.41 -0.61
C GLU A 172 -26.47 -5.77 -2.00
N PHE A 173 -25.41 -5.33 -2.67
CA PHE A 173 -25.47 -4.66 -3.96
C PHE A 173 -24.48 -5.28 -4.94
N PRO A 174 -24.95 -6.09 -5.90
CA PRO A 174 -24.10 -6.72 -6.91
C PRO A 174 -23.35 -5.70 -7.79
N ASN A 175 -23.82 -4.45 -7.80
CA ASN A 175 -23.13 -3.33 -8.44
C ASN A 175 -23.04 -2.14 -7.49
N PRO A 176 -21.86 -1.86 -6.89
CA PRO A 176 -21.69 -0.76 -5.95
C PRO A 176 -22.03 0.61 -6.52
N TYR A 177 -21.94 0.80 -7.86
CA TYR A 177 -22.31 2.06 -8.52
C TYR A 177 -23.81 2.33 -8.53
N HIS A 178 -24.65 1.35 -8.20
CA HIS A 178 -26.10 1.54 -8.05
C HIS A 178 -26.52 1.69 -6.59
N ASN A 179 -25.61 1.65 -5.64
CA ASN A 179 -25.93 1.89 -4.23
C ASN A 179 -26.13 3.40 -4.01
N PRO A 180 -27.34 3.85 -3.62
CA PRO A 180 -27.61 5.28 -3.42
C PRO A 180 -26.76 5.92 -2.31
N VAL A 181 -26.32 5.15 -1.33
CA VAL A 181 -25.44 5.62 -0.25
C VAL A 181 -24.04 5.88 -0.79
N VAL A 182 -23.52 4.98 -1.65
CA VAL A 182 -22.21 5.16 -2.32
C VAL A 182 -22.25 6.36 -3.25
N LEU A 183 -23.31 6.48 -4.05
CA LEU A 183 -23.49 7.62 -4.97
C LEU A 183 -23.61 8.95 -4.20
N GLY A 184 -24.37 8.97 -3.10
CA GLY A 184 -24.47 10.14 -2.23
C GLY A 184 -23.11 10.52 -1.63
N ALA A 185 -22.40 9.55 -1.05
CA ALA A 185 -21.08 9.79 -0.48
C ALA A 185 -20.06 10.27 -1.51
N LEU A 186 -20.09 9.74 -2.74
CA LEU A 186 -19.23 10.18 -3.84
C LEU A 186 -19.57 11.59 -4.33
N GLN A 187 -20.87 11.96 -4.33
CA GLN A 187 -21.32 13.32 -4.66
C GLN A 187 -20.86 14.33 -3.61
N ASP A 188 -20.99 13.99 -2.33
CA ASP A 188 -20.54 14.83 -1.20
C ASP A 188 -19.02 15.05 -1.22
N LEU A 189 -18.24 14.06 -1.70
CA LEU A 189 -16.78 14.16 -1.86
C LEU A 189 -16.37 14.98 -3.10
N SER A 190 -17.29 15.25 -4.02
CA SER A 190 -17.02 15.99 -5.26
C SER A 190 -17.25 17.52 -5.14
N GLN A 191 -17.84 17.97 -4.05
CA GLN A 191 -18.04 19.37 -3.69
C GLN A 191 -16.91 19.90 -2.82
#